data_42bf92fcd3204b46514cba1f8ba07cda
#
_entry.id   42bf92fcd3204b46514cba1f8ba07cda
#
_cell.length_a   1.000
_cell.length_b   1.000
_cell.length_c   1.000
_cell.angle_alpha   90.00
_cell.angle_beta   90.00
_cell.angle_gamma   90.00
#
_symmetry.space_group_name_H-M   'P 1'
#
loop_
_entity.id
_entity.type
_entity.pdbx_description
1 polymer ?
#
loop_
_entity_poly.entity_id
_entity_poly.type
_entity_poly.pdbx_seq_one_letter_code
_entity_poly.pdbx_strand_id
1 'polypeptide(L)'
;MEERSMRKKPVVLMILDGYGLNDKVEGNAVAQANTPVMDSLMKEYPFVHGNASGMAVGLPEGQMGNSEVGHMNMGAGRIVYQELTRITKEIQDGDFFKNEALLKAIDNCKKNNSALHLMGLLSDGGVHSHITHLYGLLELAKQQGLEKVYVHCFLDGRDTPPASGKSYAEQLNEEMKKIGVGKIASVMGRYYAMDRDNNYDRVQLAYDAMTEGKGLTAACGICGIQESYDREETDEFVKPTVVVEDGKAVGLVQDKDSVIFFNFRPDRAREITRAFCDDDFKGFDRVRKDITFVCFSDYDPTIPNKEVAFHKIAITNTFGEWLAAHDMKQARIAETEKYAHVTFFFNGGVEQPNEGEDRILVNSPKDVATYDLKPEMSAPQVCGKLLDAIRSEKYDVIVINFANPDMVGHTGVISAAIKAIETVDECVGKAVQAVKDVDGVLFICADHGNAEQMIDYTTGQPHTAHTTNPVPFILVNYDPAYTLKKGGCLADIVPTLINVMGMEQPAEMTGKSLLIKK
;
A
#
# COMPACT_ATOMS: atom_id res chain seq x y z
N MET A 1 -31.65 -17.66 31.93
CA MET A 1 -30.28 -18.14 31.58
C MET A 1 -30.42 -18.70 30.19
N GLU A 2 -30.21 -17.88 29.17
CA GLU A 2 -30.08 -18.37 27.80
C GLU A 2 -28.83 -19.24 27.75
N GLU A 3 -29.01 -20.49 27.25
CA GLU A 3 -27.90 -21.36 26.94
C GLU A 3 -26.96 -20.62 26.01
N ARG A 4 -25.79 -20.20 26.52
CA ARG A 4 -24.66 -19.88 25.65
C ARG A 4 -24.39 -21.15 24.83
N SER A 5 -24.87 -21.19 23.60
CA SER A 5 -24.42 -22.14 22.60
C SER A 5 -22.91 -22.25 22.77
N MET A 6 -22.37 -23.44 23.06
CA MET A 6 -20.95 -23.65 23.21
C MET A 6 -20.28 -23.16 21.91
N ARG A 7 -19.50 -22.09 22.02
CA ARG A 7 -18.80 -21.48 20.90
C ARG A 7 -17.87 -22.52 20.28
N LYS A 8 -18.02 -22.77 18.97
CA LYS A 8 -17.08 -23.65 18.24
C LYS A 8 -15.67 -23.10 18.31
N LYS A 9 -14.69 -23.93 18.69
CA LYS A 9 -13.25 -23.58 18.73
C LYS A 9 -12.38 -24.81 18.47
N PRO A 10 -11.18 -24.61 17.88
CA PRO A 10 -10.69 -23.32 17.42
C PRO A 10 -11.42 -22.82 16.16
N VAL A 11 -11.38 -21.51 15.93
CA VAL A 11 -11.63 -20.91 14.62
C VAL A 11 -10.27 -20.77 13.92
N VAL A 12 -10.11 -21.46 12.79
CA VAL A 12 -8.85 -21.47 12.04
C VAL A 12 -8.99 -20.59 10.79
N LEU A 13 -8.12 -19.61 10.63
CA LEU A 13 -7.92 -18.89 9.38
C LEU A 13 -6.70 -19.47 8.67
N MET A 14 -6.93 -20.10 7.53
CA MET A 14 -5.89 -20.70 6.69
C MET A 14 -5.70 -19.88 5.42
N ILE A 15 -4.52 -19.34 5.25
CA ILE A 15 -4.13 -18.51 4.10
C ILE A 15 -3.24 -19.36 3.19
N LEU A 16 -3.71 -19.60 1.97
CA LEU A 16 -2.95 -20.26 0.91
C LEU A 16 -2.31 -19.16 0.05
N ASP A 17 -1.12 -18.71 0.45
CA ASP A 17 -0.46 -17.55 -0.12
C ASP A 17 -0.25 -17.69 -1.64
N GLY A 18 -0.73 -16.71 -2.41
CA GLY A 18 -0.62 -16.74 -3.87
C GLY A 18 -1.54 -17.73 -4.60
N TYR A 19 -2.54 -18.32 -3.92
CA TYR A 19 -3.50 -19.25 -4.52
C TYR A 19 -4.68 -18.49 -5.12
N GLY A 20 -4.55 -17.98 -6.34
CA GLY A 20 -5.63 -17.33 -7.06
C GLY A 20 -6.55 -18.29 -7.81
N LEU A 21 -7.62 -17.76 -8.38
CA LEU A 21 -8.61 -18.48 -9.20
C LEU A 21 -8.61 -17.92 -10.62
N ASN A 22 -8.48 -18.79 -11.61
CA ASN A 22 -8.50 -18.44 -13.02
C ASN A 22 -9.15 -19.57 -13.84
N ASP A 23 -10.08 -19.22 -14.71
CA ASP A 23 -10.78 -20.19 -15.57
C ASP A 23 -9.89 -20.80 -16.68
N LYS A 24 -8.75 -20.16 -17.01
CA LYS A 24 -7.81 -20.67 -17.99
C LYS A 24 -6.94 -21.76 -17.39
N VAL A 25 -6.73 -22.84 -18.14
CA VAL A 25 -5.87 -23.97 -17.73
C VAL A 25 -4.42 -23.78 -18.13
N GLU A 26 -4.19 -23.16 -19.31
CA GLU A 26 -2.85 -22.90 -19.81
C GLU A 26 -2.08 -21.95 -18.85
N GLY A 27 -0.88 -22.36 -18.45
CA GLY A 27 -0.06 -21.58 -17.51
C GLY A 27 -0.63 -21.47 -16.09
N ASN A 28 -1.65 -22.24 -15.76
CA ASN A 28 -2.33 -22.24 -14.47
C ASN A 28 -1.94 -23.48 -13.67
N ALA A 29 -1.01 -23.32 -12.72
CA ALA A 29 -0.57 -24.43 -11.90
C ALA A 29 -1.68 -24.93 -10.94
N VAL A 30 -2.59 -24.06 -10.51
CA VAL A 30 -3.73 -24.42 -9.65
C VAL A 30 -4.69 -25.35 -10.40
N ALA A 31 -5.05 -25.00 -11.64
CA ALA A 31 -5.98 -25.82 -12.44
C ALA A 31 -5.36 -27.11 -12.96
N GLN A 32 -4.02 -27.20 -13.06
CA GLN A 32 -3.31 -28.40 -13.54
C GLN A 32 -2.90 -29.34 -12.42
N ALA A 33 -2.86 -28.89 -11.18
CA ALA A 33 -2.53 -29.70 -10.02
C ALA A 33 -3.67 -30.69 -9.69
N ASN A 34 -3.32 -31.85 -9.15
CA ASN A 34 -4.28 -32.78 -8.61
C ASN A 34 -4.67 -32.37 -7.17
N THR A 35 -5.79 -31.69 -7.01
CA THR A 35 -6.25 -31.07 -5.76
C THR A 35 -7.59 -31.62 -5.29
N PRO A 36 -7.71 -32.93 -5.02
CA PRO A 36 -8.99 -33.54 -4.71
C PRO A 36 -9.66 -32.98 -3.44
N VAL A 37 -8.87 -32.48 -2.48
CA VAL A 37 -9.38 -31.87 -1.25
C VAL A 37 -10.03 -30.52 -1.55
N MET A 38 -9.28 -29.60 -2.15
CA MET A 38 -9.80 -28.26 -2.50
C MET A 38 -11.00 -28.36 -3.45
N ASP A 39 -10.95 -29.27 -4.43
CA ASP A 39 -12.07 -29.54 -5.35
C ASP A 39 -13.35 -30.00 -4.64
N SER A 40 -13.21 -30.86 -3.64
CA SER A 40 -14.34 -31.32 -2.79
C SER A 40 -14.86 -30.17 -1.92
N LEU A 41 -13.96 -29.42 -1.27
CA LEU A 41 -14.33 -28.31 -0.40
C LEU A 41 -15.11 -27.22 -1.13
N MET A 42 -14.69 -26.83 -2.33
CA MET A 42 -15.39 -25.83 -3.15
C MET A 42 -16.78 -26.29 -3.61
N LYS A 43 -17.01 -27.61 -3.71
CA LYS A 43 -18.32 -28.19 -4.08
C LYS A 43 -19.25 -28.39 -2.89
N GLU A 44 -18.71 -28.80 -1.74
CA GLU A 44 -19.49 -29.26 -0.60
C GLU A 44 -19.79 -28.17 0.43
N TYR A 45 -18.93 -27.15 0.51
CA TYR A 45 -19.00 -26.06 1.50
C TYR A 45 -19.34 -24.71 0.88
N PRO A 46 -19.78 -23.73 1.70
CA PRO A 46 -19.91 -22.35 1.23
C PRO A 46 -18.61 -21.85 0.63
N PHE A 47 -18.65 -21.55 -0.66
CA PHE A 47 -17.53 -21.07 -1.46
C PHE A 47 -17.92 -19.84 -2.27
N VAL A 48 -17.10 -18.81 -2.23
CA VAL A 48 -17.23 -17.60 -3.06
C VAL A 48 -15.85 -17.08 -3.48
N HIS A 49 -15.83 -16.27 -4.51
CA HIS A 49 -14.64 -15.51 -4.94
C HIS A 49 -14.47 -14.27 -4.07
N GLY A 50 -13.27 -14.06 -3.56
CA GLY A 50 -12.87 -12.87 -2.82
C GLY A 50 -12.02 -11.92 -3.67
N ASN A 51 -12.19 -10.61 -3.50
CA ASN A 51 -11.37 -9.60 -4.14
C ASN A 51 -10.09 -9.35 -3.32
N ALA A 52 -8.93 -9.48 -3.98
CA ALA A 52 -7.61 -9.38 -3.34
C ALA A 52 -6.66 -8.40 -4.08
N SER A 53 -7.19 -7.47 -4.87
CA SER A 53 -6.41 -6.54 -5.68
C SER A 53 -7.08 -5.15 -5.80
N GLY A 54 -6.34 -4.16 -6.27
CA GLY A 54 -6.84 -2.82 -6.51
C GLY A 54 -7.50 -2.17 -5.30
N MET A 55 -8.54 -1.39 -5.53
CA MET A 55 -9.25 -0.63 -4.48
C MET A 55 -9.83 -1.51 -3.38
N ALA A 56 -10.12 -2.78 -3.65
CA ALA A 56 -10.65 -3.73 -2.67
C ALA A 56 -9.64 -4.07 -1.54
N VAL A 57 -8.37 -3.76 -1.74
CA VAL A 57 -7.31 -3.92 -0.74
C VAL A 57 -6.53 -2.63 -0.48
N GLY A 58 -7.04 -1.47 -0.92
CA GLY A 58 -6.44 -0.16 -0.67
C GLY A 58 -5.27 0.21 -1.59
N LEU A 59 -5.16 -0.47 -2.74
CA LEU A 59 -4.22 -0.19 -3.82
C LEU A 59 -4.92 0.54 -4.97
N PRO A 60 -4.18 1.21 -5.87
CA PRO A 60 -4.74 1.77 -7.10
C PRO A 60 -5.52 0.73 -7.92
N GLU A 61 -6.50 1.21 -8.69
CA GLU A 61 -7.30 0.34 -9.57
C GLU A 61 -6.39 -0.43 -10.54
N GLY A 62 -6.66 -1.74 -10.70
CA GLY A 62 -5.87 -2.62 -11.57
C GLY A 62 -4.50 -3.05 -11.02
N GLN A 63 -4.09 -2.56 -9.86
CA GLN A 63 -2.84 -3.02 -9.22
C GLN A 63 -3.05 -4.36 -8.52
N MET A 64 -2.15 -5.31 -8.77
CA MET A 64 -2.13 -6.62 -8.11
C MET A 64 -1.92 -6.48 -6.60
N GLY A 65 -2.56 -7.35 -5.81
CA GLY A 65 -2.32 -7.47 -4.38
C GLY A 65 -0.92 -8.01 -4.07
N ASN A 66 -0.58 -8.00 -2.79
CA ASN A 66 0.64 -8.62 -2.26
C ASN A 66 0.41 -9.09 -0.82
N SER A 67 1.32 -9.90 -0.31
CA SER A 67 1.14 -10.52 1.01
C SER A 67 1.10 -9.50 2.15
N GLU A 68 1.88 -8.42 2.09
CA GLU A 68 1.89 -7.36 3.12
C GLU A 68 0.51 -6.70 3.23
N VAL A 69 0.01 -6.21 2.10
CA VAL A 69 -1.29 -5.53 2.01
C VAL A 69 -2.42 -6.51 2.33
N GLY A 70 -2.38 -7.74 1.80
CA GLY A 70 -3.41 -8.74 2.03
C GLY A 70 -3.57 -9.10 3.52
N HIS A 71 -2.47 -9.45 4.18
CA HIS A 71 -2.47 -9.79 5.61
C HIS A 71 -2.86 -8.60 6.49
N MET A 72 -2.41 -7.38 6.13
CA MET A 72 -2.79 -6.17 6.85
C MET A 72 -4.30 -5.90 6.78
N ASN A 73 -4.90 -6.01 5.59
CA ASN A 73 -6.35 -5.83 5.43
C ASN A 73 -7.15 -6.88 6.22
N MET A 74 -6.72 -8.16 6.17
CA MET A 74 -7.35 -9.22 6.96
C MET A 74 -7.27 -8.92 8.46
N GLY A 75 -6.07 -8.68 8.98
CA GLY A 75 -5.85 -8.44 10.40
C GLY A 75 -6.52 -7.18 10.93
N ALA A 76 -6.59 -6.13 10.12
CA ALA A 76 -7.27 -4.89 10.46
C ALA A 76 -8.81 -4.97 10.35
N GLY A 77 -9.36 -5.96 9.65
CA GLY A 77 -10.81 -6.08 9.39
C GLY A 77 -11.38 -4.87 8.64
N ARG A 78 -10.55 -4.18 7.87
CA ARG A 78 -10.90 -2.98 7.08
C ARG A 78 -9.94 -2.81 5.91
N ILE A 79 -10.38 -2.07 4.89
CA ILE A 79 -9.48 -1.69 3.80
C ILE A 79 -8.46 -0.68 4.34
N VAL A 80 -7.19 -1.04 4.31
CA VAL A 80 -6.07 -0.17 4.68
C VAL A 80 -5.51 0.44 3.41
N TYR A 81 -5.92 1.67 3.13
CA TYR A 81 -5.47 2.39 1.94
C TYR A 81 -3.98 2.75 2.04
N GLN A 82 -3.21 2.44 1.00
CA GLN A 82 -1.88 2.99 0.83
C GLN A 82 -1.95 4.51 0.61
N GLU A 83 -0.90 5.25 0.96
CA GLU A 83 -0.92 6.72 0.93
C GLU A 83 -1.39 7.30 -0.41
N LEU A 84 -0.89 6.77 -1.53
CA LEU A 84 -1.33 7.17 -2.86
C LEU A 84 -2.85 7.02 -3.02
N THR A 85 -3.38 5.85 -2.69
CA THR A 85 -4.80 5.53 -2.87
C THR A 85 -5.66 6.31 -1.88
N ARG A 86 -5.18 6.49 -0.64
CA ARG A 86 -5.87 7.26 0.40
C ARG A 86 -6.08 8.71 -0.05
N ILE A 87 -5.01 9.39 -0.45
CA ILE A 87 -5.09 10.79 -0.88
C ILE A 87 -5.95 10.93 -2.14
N THR A 88 -5.79 10.02 -3.11
CA THR A 88 -6.62 9.99 -4.31
C THR A 88 -8.10 9.84 -3.96
N LYS A 89 -8.43 8.94 -3.03
CA LYS A 89 -9.79 8.73 -2.55
C LYS A 89 -10.34 9.96 -1.83
N GLU A 90 -9.56 10.61 -0.97
CA GLU A 90 -9.97 11.84 -0.28
C GLU A 90 -10.28 12.98 -1.27
N ILE A 91 -9.55 13.06 -2.41
CA ILE A 91 -9.88 14.01 -3.49
C ILE A 91 -11.23 13.65 -4.12
N GLN A 92 -11.46 12.37 -4.44
CA GLN A 92 -12.70 11.90 -5.08
C GLN A 92 -13.92 12.07 -4.16
N ASP A 93 -13.77 11.80 -2.87
CA ASP A 93 -14.85 11.93 -1.87
C ASP A 93 -15.08 13.39 -1.44
N GLY A 94 -14.15 14.29 -1.74
CA GLY A 94 -14.22 15.71 -1.39
C GLY A 94 -13.68 16.09 -0.01
N ASP A 95 -13.16 15.13 0.76
CA ASP A 95 -12.59 15.37 2.10
C ASP A 95 -11.23 16.07 2.01
N PHE A 96 -10.46 15.85 0.96
CA PHE A 96 -9.24 16.58 0.64
C PHE A 96 -9.43 18.11 0.71
N PHE A 97 -10.57 18.61 0.21
CA PHE A 97 -10.89 20.04 0.15
C PHE A 97 -11.30 20.64 1.50
N LYS A 98 -11.40 19.79 2.54
CA LYS A 98 -11.70 20.17 3.93
C LYS A 98 -10.49 19.98 4.84
N ASN A 99 -9.33 19.54 4.32
CA ASN A 99 -8.14 19.26 5.11
C ASN A 99 -7.63 20.53 5.79
N GLU A 100 -7.55 20.50 7.12
CA GLU A 100 -7.26 21.66 7.96
C GLU A 100 -5.88 22.26 7.68
N ALA A 101 -4.85 21.43 7.46
CA ALA A 101 -3.50 21.90 7.20
C ALA A 101 -3.39 22.59 5.82
N LEU A 102 -4.06 22.04 4.80
CA LEU A 102 -4.12 22.65 3.46
C LEU A 102 -4.88 23.97 3.51
N LEU A 103 -6.02 24.02 4.20
CA LEU A 103 -6.79 25.25 4.37
C LEU A 103 -6.03 26.30 5.16
N LYS A 104 -5.25 25.92 6.19
CA LYS A 104 -4.38 26.82 6.95
C LYS A 104 -3.34 27.53 6.06
N ALA A 105 -2.72 26.79 5.12
CA ALA A 105 -1.80 27.37 4.15
C ALA A 105 -2.49 28.41 3.24
N ILE A 106 -3.70 28.09 2.80
CA ILE A 106 -4.50 28.98 1.95
C ILE A 106 -4.96 30.24 2.72
N ASP A 107 -5.42 30.07 3.94
CA ASP A 107 -5.85 31.19 4.79
C ASP A 107 -4.68 32.13 5.11
N ASN A 108 -3.45 31.59 5.29
CA ASN A 108 -2.26 32.39 5.42
C ASN A 108 -2.03 33.27 4.17
N CYS A 109 -2.14 32.70 2.97
CA CYS A 109 -2.00 33.45 1.72
C CYS A 109 -3.07 34.57 1.60
N LYS A 110 -4.33 34.27 1.91
CA LYS A 110 -5.42 35.26 1.89
C LYS A 110 -5.15 36.39 2.88
N LYS A 111 -4.77 36.06 4.11
CA LYS A 111 -4.52 37.03 5.19
C LYS A 111 -3.39 37.99 4.85
N ASN A 112 -2.32 37.49 4.22
CA ASN A 112 -1.13 38.26 3.91
C ASN A 112 -1.11 38.80 2.46
N ASN A 113 -2.11 38.48 1.64
CA ASN A 113 -2.12 38.72 0.20
C ASN A 113 -0.84 38.20 -0.49
N SER A 114 -0.37 37.05 -0.01
CA SER A 114 0.88 36.39 -0.42
C SER A 114 0.62 35.24 -1.39
N ALA A 115 1.66 34.52 -1.79
CA ALA A 115 1.58 33.44 -2.77
C ALA A 115 1.47 32.06 -2.13
N LEU A 116 0.85 31.13 -2.86
CA LEU A 116 0.88 29.71 -2.60
C LEU A 116 1.89 29.04 -3.55
N HIS A 117 2.86 28.32 -3.00
CA HIS A 117 3.83 27.54 -3.73
C HIS A 117 3.54 26.05 -3.57
N LEU A 118 3.43 25.32 -4.67
CA LEU A 118 3.23 23.88 -4.72
C LEU A 118 4.53 23.25 -5.25
N MET A 119 5.19 22.41 -4.47
CA MET A 119 6.42 21.74 -4.90
C MET A 119 6.33 20.23 -4.74
N GLY A 120 6.97 19.49 -5.63
CA GLY A 120 7.00 18.02 -5.57
C GLY A 120 7.31 17.37 -6.90
N LEU A 121 7.40 16.05 -6.88
CA LEU A 121 7.72 15.22 -8.04
C LEU A 121 6.57 15.19 -9.02
N LEU A 122 6.81 15.68 -10.25
CA LEU A 122 5.81 15.81 -11.29
C LEU A 122 5.79 14.57 -12.19
N SER A 123 5.06 13.55 -11.79
CA SER A 123 4.83 12.32 -12.58
C SER A 123 3.59 11.57 -12.09
N ASP A 124 3.22 10.53 -12.81
CA ASP A 124 2.20 9.53 -12.44
C ASP A 124 2.82 8.23 -11.89
N GLY A 125 4.12 8.20 -11.64
CA GLY A 125 4.84 7.02 -11.14
C GLY A 125 4.34 6.47 -9.81
N GLY A 126 3.70 7.31 -8.98
CA GLY A 126 2.98 6.89 -7.77
C GLY A 126 3.87 6.40 -6.62
N VAL A 127 5.20 6.55 -6.71
CA VAL A 127 6.15 6.12 -5.68
C VAL A 127 6.37 7.19 -4.61
N HIS A 128 6.53 8.44 -5.01
CA HIS A 128 6.78 9.57 -4.11
C HIS A 128 5.62 10.56 -4.07
N SER A 129 4.92 10.70 -5.19
CA SER A 129 3.84 11.65 -5.43
C SER A 129 2.95 11.13 -6.55
N HIS A 130 1.89 11.85 -6.85
CA HIS A 130 1.12 11.61 -8.06
C HIS A 130 0.61 12.94 -8.62
N ILE A 131 0.68 13.13 -9.94
CA ILE A 131 0.32 14.37 -10.63
C ILE A 131 -1.13 14.80 -10.34
N THR A 132 -2.06 13.84 -10.17
CA THR A 132 -3.47 14.14 -9.84
C THR A 132 -3.65 14.79 -8.47
N HIS A 133 -2.72 14.57 -7.52
CA HIS A 133 -2.75 15.25 -6.23
C HIS A 133 -2.39 16.73 -6.37
N LEU A 134 -1.48 17.06 -7.27
CA LEU A 134 -1.18 18.44 -7.63
C LEU A 134 -2.41 19.12 -8.28
N TYR A 135 -3.14 18.40 -9.13
CA TYR A 135 -4.40 18.92 -9.70
C TYR A 135 -5.44 19.21 -8.61
N GLY A 136 -5.57 18.32 -7.62
CA GLY A 136 -6.44 18.56 -6.46
C GLY A 136 -6.04 19.81 -5.66
N LEU A 137 -4.74 20.09 -5.51
CA LEU A 137 -4.26 21.33 -4.87
C LEU A 137 -4.58 22.59 -5.68
N LEU A 138 -4.45 22.52 -7.01
CA LEU A 138 -4.81 23.62 -7.89
C LEU A 138 -6.32 23.90 -7.85
N GLU A 139 -7.14 22.85 -7.87
CA GLU A 139 -8.60 22.97 -7.69
C GLU A 139 -8.96 23.59 -6.34
N LEU A 140 -8.33 23.14 -5.26
CA LEU A 140 -8.51 23.71 -3.92
C LEU A 140 -8.16 25.19 -3.91
N ALA A 141 -6.99 25.58 -4.47
CA ALA A 141 -6.59 26.97 -4.56
C ALA A 141 -7.60 27.83 -5.34
N LYS A 142 -8.12 27.31 -6.46
CA LYS A 142 -9.16 27.96 -7.27
C LYS A 142 -10.47 28.12 -6.52
N GLN A 143 -10.96 27.04 -5.87
CA GLN A 143 -12.19 27.07 -5.06
C GLN A 143 -12.09 28.10 -3.94
N GLN A 144 -10.89 28.29 -3.40
CA GLN A 144 -10.61 29.24 -2.34
C GLN A 144 -10.28 30.67 -2.83
N GLY A 145 -10.28 30.89 -4.15
CA GLY A 145 -10.12 32.20 -4.75
C GLY A 145 -8.68 32.75 -4.75
N LEU A 146 -7.67 31.88 -4.66
CA LEU A 146 -6.28 32.30 -4.80
C LEU A 146 -5.93 32.58 -6.27
N GLU A 147 -5.17 33.65 -6.51
CA GLU A 147 -4.69 34.03 -7.84
C GLU A 147 -3.17 33.83 -7.99
N LYS A 148 -2.41 33.99 -6.88
CA LYS A 148 -0.95 33.83 -6.86
C LYS A 148 -0.58 32.39 -6.47
N VAL A 149 -0.58 31.49 -7.44
CA VAL A 149 -0.25 30.07 -7.24
C VAL A 149 0.89 29.67 -8.17
N TYR A 150 1.98 29.18 -7.62
CA TYR A 150 3.19 28.83 -8.33
C TYR A 150 3.57 27.38 -8.12
N VAL A 151 4.00 26.69 -9.19
CA VAL A 151 4.40 25.29 -9.13
C VAL A 151 5.91 25.16 -9.38
N HIS A 152 6.60 24.50 -8.47
CA HIS A 152 8.00 24.11 -8.59
C HIS A 152 8.04 22.61 -8.93
N CYS A 153 8.30 22.29 -10.19
CA CYS A 153 8.23 20.94 -10.72
C CYS A 153 9.56 20.21 -10.49
N PHE A 154 9.54 19.12 -9.71
CA PHE A 154 10.64 18.18 -9.64
C PHE A 154 10.41 17.09 -10.68
N LEU A 155 11.40 16.81 -11.53
CA LEU A 155 11.29 15.85 -12.62
C LEU A 155 11.81 14.48 -12.20
N ASP A 156 11.18 13.43 -12.68
CA ASP A 156 11.36 12.05 -12.21
C ASP A 156 12.52 11.33 -12.92
N GLY A 157 12.24 10.63 -13.99
CA GLY A 157 13.22 9.87 -14.77
C GLY A 157 13.75 8.59 -14.13
N ARG A 158 13.18 8.19 -12.96
CA ARG A 158 13.47 6.92 -12.25
C ARG A 158 12.27 6.01 -12.15
N ASP A 159 11.16 6.58 -11.66
CA ASP A 159 9.90 5.86 -11.48
C ASP A 159 9.05 5.92 -12.76
N THR A 160 9.46 6.78 -13.68
CA THR A 160 8.92 6.97 -15.04
C THR A 160 10.05 7.04 -16.07
N PRO A 161 9.77 6.91 -17.39
CA PRO A 161 10.80 6.97 -18.42
C PRO A 161 11.66 8.25 -18.35
N PRO A 162 12.98 8.16 -18.65
CA PRO A 162 13.95 9.24 -18.37
C PRO A 162 13.73 10.58 -19.09
N ALA A 163 12.84 10.62 -20.10
CA ALA A 163 12.53 11.84 -20.86
C ALA A 163 11.01 12.06 -21.00
N SER A 164 10.25 11.76 -19.94
CA SER A 164 8.79 11.92 -19.87
C SER A 164 8.35 13.23 -19.21
N GLY A 165 9.24 13.93 -18.51
CA GLY A 165 8.95 15.12 -17.72
C GLY A 165 8.36 16.27 -18.52
N LYS A 166 8.77 16.42 -19.79
CA LYS A 166 8.17 17.39 -20.71
C LYS A 166 6.68 17.15 -20.92
N SER A 167 6.29 15.89 -21.16
CA SER A 167 4.88 15.51 -21.33
C SER A 167 4.06 15.81 -20.07
N TYR A 168 4.59 15.53 -18.88
CA TYR A 168 3.90 15.86 -17.62
C TYR A 168 3.77 17.36 -17.41
N ALA A 169 4.78 18.17 -17.79
CA ALA A 169 4.70 19.63 -17.73
C ALA A 169 3.67 20.19 -18.74
N GLU A 170 3.52 19.58 -19.90
CA GLU A 170 2.49 19.91 -20.88
C GLU A 170 1.10 19.60 -20.31
N GLN A 171 0.88 18.41 -19.76
CA GLN A 171 -0.37 18.04 -19.09
C GLN A 171 -0.70 18.99 -17.93
N LEU A 172 0.27 19.35 -17.11
CA LEU A 172 0.10 20.31 -16.02
C LEU A 172 -0.34 21.68 -16.56
N ASN A 173 0.29 22.18 -17.63
CA ASN A 173 -0.09 23.43 -18.24
C ASN A 173 -1.53 23.45 -18.78
N GLU A 174 -1.95 22.35 -19.39
CA GLU A 174 -3.33 22.20 -19.86
C GLU A 174 -4.31 22.19 -18.69
N GLU A 175 -3.99 21.47 -17.61
CA GLU A 175 -4.88 21.40 -16.45
C GLU A 175 -4.93 22.75 -15.70
N MET A 176 -3.81 23.47 -15.56
CA MET A 176 -3.81 24.82 -15.00
C MET A 176 -4.66 25.81 -15.81
N LYS A 177 -4.63 25.71 -17.15
CA LYS A 177 -5.51 26.52 -18.03
C LYS A 177 -6.98 26.17 -17.83
N LYS A 178 -7.32 24.89 -17.72
CA LYS A 178 -8.68 24.40 -17.51
C LYS A 178 -9.23 24.83 -16.14
N ILE A 179 -8.44 24.69 -15.07
CA ILE A 179 -8.81 25.11 -13.72
C ILE A 179 -8.83 26.65 -13.62
N GLY A 180 -7.97 27.32 -14.35
CA GLY A 180 -7.88 28.78 -14.39
C GLY A 180 -7.04 29.37 -13.24
N VAL A 181 -6.04 28.65 -12.74
CA VAL A 181 -5.07 29.12 -11.75
C VAL A 181 -3.76 28.32 -11.86
N GLY A 182 -2.66 28.96 -11.48
CA GLY A 182 -1.32 28.37 -11.41
C GLY A 182 -0.40 28.77 -12.54
N LYS A 183 0.91 28.84 -12.24
CA LYS A 183 2.01 29.01 -13.20
C LYS A 183 3.20 28.15 -12.76
N ILE A 184 3.92 27.53 -13.70
CA ILE A 184 5.19 26.88 -13.41
C ILE A 184 6.23 27.98 -13.13
N ALA A 185 6.84 27.97 -11.94
CA ALA A 185 7.84 28.93 -11.51
C ALA A 185 9.27 28.39 -11.63
N SER A 186 9.48 27.10 -11.49
CA SER A 186 10.77 26.45 -11.70
C SER A 186 10.63 24.99 -12.11
N VAL A 187 11.66 24.47 -12.77
CA VAL A 187 11.78 23.03 -13.10
C VAL A 187 13.17 22.56 -12.71
N MET A 188 13.28 21.34 -12.17
CA MET A 188 14.56 20.75 -11.75
C MET A 188 14.44 19.24 -11.57
N GLY A 189 15.52 18.51 -11.81
CA GLY A 189 15.53 17.06 -11.61
C GLY A 189 15.53 16.68 -10.12
N ARG A 190 14.99 15.51 -9.84
CA ARG A 190 14.96 14.93 -8.48
C ARG A 190 16.35 14.73 -7.88
N TYR A 191 17.39 14.64 -8.69
CA TYR A 191 18.79 14.58 -8.27
C TYR A 191 19.18 15.75 -7.37
N TYR A 192 18.61 16.94 -7.62
CA TYR A 192 18.84 18.16 -6.84
C TYR A 192 17.83 18.33 -5.71
N ALA A 193 16.54 18.24 -6.04
CA ALA A 193 15.46 18.60 -5.11
C ALA A 193 15.07 17.46 -4.15
N MET A 194 15.52 16.23 -4.41
CA MET A 194 15.10 15.04 -3.66
C MET A 194 16.30 14.17 -3.26
N ASP A 195 17.40 14.79 -2.84
CA ASP A 195 18.51 14.06 -2.22
C ASP A 195 18.08 13.44 -0.89
N ARG A 196 18.76 12.36 -0.47
CA ARG A 196 18.55 11.67 0.82
C ARG A 196 19.84 11.19 1.46
N ASP A 197 20.96 11.53 0.87
CA ASP A 197 22.28 11.03 1.24
C ASP A 197 23.18 12.18 1.76
N ASN A 198 22.54 13.31 2.19
CA ASN A 198 23.16 14.53 2.73
C ASN A 198 24.09 15.26 1.75
N ASN A 199 23.80 15.20 0.44
CA ASN A 199 24.49 16.01 -0.57
C ASN A 199 23.86 17.41 -0.62
N TYR A 200 24.08 18.19 0.44
CA TYR A 200 23.46 19.50 0.59
C TYR A 200 23.87 20.54 -0.46
N ASP A 201 24.98 20.35 -1.15
CA ASP A 201 25.37 21.11 -2.33
C ASP A 201 24.33 21.02 -3.46
N ARG A 202 23.71 19.85 -3.65
CA ARG A 202 22.62 19.64 -4.61
C ARG A 202 21.33 20.29 -4.13
N VAL A 203 20.98 20.06 -2.86
CA VAL A 203 19.77 20.62 -2.24
C VAL A 203 19.80 22.14 -2.25
N GLN A 204 20.99 22.75 -2.04
CA GLN A 204 21.18 24.19 -2.10
C GLN A 204 20.82 24.77 -3.47
N LEU A 205 21.25 24.13 -4.56
CA LEU A 205 20.91 24.60 -5.91
C LEU A 205 19.40 24.64 -6.15
N ALA A 206 18.68 23.62 -5.67
CA ALA A 206 17.22 23.57 -5.75
C ALA A 206 16.57 24.66 -4.87
N TYR A 207 17.04 24.81 -3.63
CA TYR A 207 16.55 25.82 -2.69
C TYR A 207 16.76 27.23 -3.22
N ASP A 208 17.97 27.55 -3.68
CA ASP A 208 18.33 28.87 -4.22
C ASP A 208 17.52 29.23 -5.47
N ALA A 209 17.23 28.25 -6.33
CA ALA A 209 16.37 28.47 -7.50
C ALA A 209 14.94 28.88 -7.10
N MET A 210 14.40 28.27 -6.06
CA MET A 210 13.03 28.54 -5.59
C MET A 210 12.93 29.82 -4.74
N THR A 211 13.99 30.21 -4.02
CA THR A 211 13.95 31.33 -3.06
C THR A 211 14.66 32.57 -3.51
N GLU A 212 15.71 32.43 -4.31
CA GLU A 212 16.58 33.56 -4.74
C GLU A 212 16.62 33.74 -6.26
N GLY A 213 16.00 32.83 -7.02
CA GLY A 213 16.01 32.86 -8.48
C GLY A 213 17.37 32.55 -9.09
N LYS A 214 18.26 31.87 -8.34
CA LYS A 214 19.58 31.46 -8.83
C LYS A 214 19.47 30.13 -9.57
N GLY A 215 20.03 30.05 -10.75
CA GLY A 215 20.02 28.85 -11.60
C GLY A 215 20.04 29.23 -13.07
N LEU A 216 19.73 28.23 -13.91
CA LEU A 216 19.45 28.51 -15.32
C LEU A 216 18.10 29.24 -15.41
N THR A 217 17.87 29.92 -16.53
CA THR A 217 16.61 30.64 -16.77
C THR A 217 15.98 30.20 -18.08
N ALA A 218 14.65 30.12 -18.10
CA ALA A 218 13.89 29.80 -19.30
C ALA A 218 12.60 30.65 -19.37
N ALA A 219 12.09 30.86 -20.59
CA ALA A 219 10.87 31.63 -20.81
C ALA A 219 9.60 30.88 -20.35
N CYS A 220 9.66 29.56 -20.20
CA CYS A 220 8.57 28.73 -19.68
C CYS A 220 9.12 27.41 -19.12
N GLY A 221 8.36 26.71 -18.26
CA GLY A 221 8.78 25.44 -17.69
C GLY A 221 9.07 24.37 -18.74
N ILE A 222 8.21 24.22 -19.74
CA ILE A 222 8.39 23.29 -20.86
C ILE A 222 9.64 23.65 -21.67
N CYS A 223 9.88 24.96 -21.88
CA CYS A 223 11.08 25.43 -22.56
C CYS A 223 12.35 25.00 -21.82
N GLY A 224 12.40 25.20 -20.51
CA GLY A 224 13.55 24.82 -19.69
C GLY A 224 13.84 23.33 -19.70
N ILE A 225 12.78 22.48 -19.73
CA ILE A 225 12.93 21.03 -19.87
C ILE A 225 13.49 20.68 -21.25
N GLN A 226 12.96 21.28 -22.33
CA GLN A 226 13.45 21.04 -23.69
C GLN A 226 14.92 21.45 -23.84
N GLU A 227 15.28 22.64 -23.34
CA GLU A 227 16.67 23.12 -23.35
C GLU A 227 17.62 22.19 -22.57
N SER A 228 17.12 21.51 -21.53
CA SER A 228 17.86 20.49 -20.80
C SER A 228 18.08 19.25 -21.65
N TYR A 229 17.05 18.75 -22.33
CA TYR A 229 17.17 17.61 -23.25
C TYR A 229 18.11 17.91 -24.42
N ASP A 230 18.09 19.15 -24.92
CA ASP A 230 19.02 19.59 -25.98
C ASP A 230 20.49 19.59 -25.51
N ARG A 231 20.72 19.63 -24.18
CA ARG A 231 22.03 19.47 -23.53
C ARG A 231 22.33 18.02 -23.09
N GLU A 232 21.51 17.06 -23.54
CA GLU A 232 21.60 15.63 -23.14
C GLU A 232 21.38 15.37 -21.62
N GLU A 233 20.74 16.29 -20.93
CA GLU A 233 20.36 16.17 -19.52
C GLU A 233 18.90 15.66 -19.45
N THR A 234 18.70 14.41 -18.99
CA THR A 234 17.36 13.82 -18.82
C THR A 234 16.69 14.26 -17.52
N ASP A 235 15.42 13.91 -17.33
CA ASP A 235 14.55 14.37 -16.24
C ASP A 235 15.22 14.40 -14.87
N GLU A 236 15.84 13.30 -14.46
CA GLU A 236 16.48 13.17 -13.14
C GLU A 236 17.55 14.25 -12.91
N PHE A 237 18.27 14.66 -13.97
CA PHE A 237 19.45 15.51 -13.91
C PHE A 237 19.23 16.93 -14.44
N VAL A 238 17.99 17.30 -14.75
CA VAL A 238 17.66 18.67 -15.17
C VAL A 238 18.14 19.65 -14.11
N LYS A 239 19.06 20.52 -14.50
CA LYS A 239 19.60 21.57 -13.59
C LYS A 239 18.50 22.53 -13.17
N PRO A 240 18.51 23.01 -11.92
CA PRO A 240 17.54 23.96 -11.43
C PRO A 240 17.42 25.15 -12.38
N THR A 241 16.23 25.31 -12.96
CA THR A 241 15.90 26.31 -13.98
C THR A 241 14.71 27.13 -13.51
N VAL A 242 14.88 28.44 -13.43
CA VAL A 242 13.88 29.42 -13.00
C VAL A 242 13.13 29.93 -14.22
N VAL A 243 11.80 29.94 -14.16
CA VAL A 243 10.98 30.54 -15.21
C VAL A 243 10.96 32.05 -15.04
N VAL A 244 11.22 32.77 -16.12
CA VAL A 244 11.29 34.25 -16.12
C VAL A 244 10.32 34.83 -17.12
N GLU A 245 9.61 35.91 -16.71
CA GLU A 245 8.79 36.78 -17.57
C GLU A 245 9.37 38.19 -17.46
N ASP A 246 9.63 38.83 -18.58
CA ASP A 246 10.25 40.20 -18.65
C ASP A 246 11.53 40.34 -17.79
N GLY A 247 12.35 39.28 -17.77
CA GLY A 247 13.61 39.23 -17.03
C GLY A 247 13.47 39.07 -15.52
N LYS A 248 12.27 38.82 -15.01
CA LYS A 248 12.00 38.57 -13.58
C LYS A 248 11.49 37.16 -13.36
N ALA A 249 11.91 36.53 -12.25
CA ALA A 249 11.37 35.23 -11.84
C ALA A 249 9.86 35.32 -11.64
N VAL A 250 9.14 34.31 -12.16
CA VAL A 250 7.67 34.24 -12.14
C VAL A 250 7.13 34.09 -10.72
N GLY A 251 7.80 33.29 -9.89
CA GLY A 251 7.34 33.03 -8.53
C GLY A 251 8.50 32.56 -7.64
N LEU A 252 9.06 33.44 -6.82
CA LEU A 252 10.01 33.09 -5.77
C LEU A 252 9.31 33.01 -4.43
N VAL A 253 9.69 32.03 -3.60
CA VAL A 253 9.20 31.91 -2.23
C VAL A 253 9.70 33.08 -1.38
N GLN A 254 8.79 33.86 -0.84
CA GLN A 254 9.06 35.02 -0.02
C GLN A 254 8.49 34.88 1.39
N ASP A 255 8.84 35.81 2.28
CA ASP A 255 8.24 35.85 3.61
C ASP A 255 6.72 36.01 3.53
N LYS A 256 6.01 35.32 4.41
CA LYS A 256 4.54 35.20 4.50
C LYS A 256 3.87 34.37 3.42
N ASP A 257 4.63 33.78 2.48
CA ASP A 257 4.07 32.82 1.54
C ASP A 257 3.72 31.48 2.24
N SER A 258 2.97 30.67 1.54
CA SER A 258 2.75 29.28 1.95
C SER A 258 3.36 28.31 0.94
N VAL A 259 3.94 27.23 1.44
CA VAL A 259 4.51 26.16 0.62
C VAL A 259 3.82 24.85 0.96
N ILE A 260 3.33 24.13 -0.03
CA ILE A 260 2.81 22.77 0.12
C ILE A 260 3.71 21.82 -0.67
N PHE A 261 4.33 20.86 0.03
CA PHE A 261 5.13 19.82 -0.57
C PHE A 261 4.27 18.56 -0.74
N PHE A 262 3.87 18.25 -1.98
CA PHE A 262 2.88 17.21 -2.26
C PHE A 262 3.45 15.79 -2.42
N ASN A 263 4.71 15.54 -2.09
CA ASN A 263 5.24 14.20 -1.95
C ASN A 263 4.68 13.54 -0.69
N PHE A 264 4.15 12.32 -0.80
CA PHE A 264 3.65 11.55 0.35
C PHE A 264 4.69 10.57 0.92
N ARG A 265 5.75 10.22 0.18
CA ARG A 265 6.84 9.38 0.66
C ARG A 265 7.94 10.24 1.30
N PRO A 266 8.35 9.94 2.56
CA PRO A 266 9.18 10.87 3.36
C PRO A 266 10.67 10.85 3.04
N ASP A 267 11.25 9.71 2.60
CA ASP A 267 12.70 9.49 2.57
C ASP A 267 13.49 10.55 1.79
N ARG A 268 12.96 11.03 0.66
CA ARG A 268 13.57 12.04 -0.21
C ARG A 268 12.96 13.45 -0.05
N ALA A 269 12.05 13.62 0.92
CA ALA A 269 11.46 14.92 1.18
C ALA A 269 12.11 15.64 2.37
N ARG A 270 12.83 14.93 3.24
CA ARG A 270 13.35 15.44 4.51
C ARG A 270 14.34 16.58 4.34
N GLU A 271 15.34 16.44 3.47
CA GLU A 271 16.47 17.38 3.41
C GLU A 271 16.04 18.77 2.94
N ILE A 272 15.29 18.86 1.85
CA ILE A 272 14.81 20.16 1.37
C ILE A 272 13.76 20.75 2.32
N THR A 273 12.95 19.93 3.00
CA THR A 273 12.02 20.40 4.02
C THR A 273 12.79 21.01 5.20
N ARG A 274 13.89 20.38 5.66
CA ARG A 274 14.77 20.97 6.68
C ARG A 274 15.37 22.30 6.23
N ALA A 275 15.76 22.40 4.97
CA ALA A 275 16.28 23.66 4.42
C ALA A 275 15.23 24.79 4.50
N PHE A 276 13.95 24.51 4.40
CA PHE A 276 12.88 25.51 4.58
C PHE A 276 12.50 25.73 6.05
N CYS A 277 12.48 24.70 6.87
CA CYS A 277 11.78 24.68 8.16
C CYS A 277 12.70 24.78 9.38
N ASP A 278 13.91 24.19 9.36
CA ASP A 278 14.80 24.20 10.54
C ASP A 278 15.27 25.62 10.87
N ASP A 279 15.21 26.03 12.13
CA ASP A 279 15.73 27.31 12.58
C ASP A 279 17.26 27.33 12.54
N ASP A 280 17.89 26.23 12.94
CA ASP A 280 19.36 26.05 12.99
C ASP A 280 19.81 25.01 11.93
N PHE A 281 19.51 25.31 10.67
CA PHE A 281 19.91 24.46 9.55
C PHE A 281 21.42 24.55 9.27
N LYS A 282 22.08 23.39 9.10
CA LYS A 282 23.55 23.30 8.94
C LYS A 282 24.00 22.82 7.56
N GLY A 283 23.11 22.53 6.64
CA GLY A 283 23.48 21.98 5.34
C GLY A 283 24.18 23.00 4.42
N PHE A 284 23.73 24.25 4.44
CA PHE A 284 24.30 25.38 3.70
C PHE A 284 23.83 26.74 4.29
N ASP A 285 24.53 27.82 3.96
CA ASP A 285 24.17 29.15 4.42
C ASP A 285 22.88 29.64 3.71
N ARG A 286 21.89 30.06 4.47
CA ARG A 286 20.64 30.63 3.96
C ARG A 286 20.02 31.66 4.91
N VAL A 287 19.18 32.51 4.37
CA VAL A 287 18.25 33.32 5.17
C VAL A 287 16.92 32.59 5.19
N ARG A 288 16.53 32.08 6.38
CA ARG A 288 15.25 31.38 6.54
C ARG A 288 14.09 32.31 6.20
N LYS A 289 13.15 31.80 5.39
CA LYS A 289 11.91 32.52 5.08
C LYS A 289 10.86 32.27 6.16
N ASP A 290 10.11 33.30 6.53
CA ASP A 290 8.95 33.19 7.43
C ASP A 290 7.72 32.76 6.64
N ILE A 291 7.55 31.47 6.46
CA ILE A 291 6.52 30.84 5.62
C ILE A 291 5.64 29.87 6.42
N THR A 292 4.44 29.60 5.91
CA THR A 292 3.64 28.46 6.34
C THR A 292 3.99 27.26 5.45
N PHE A 293 4.62 26.24 6.04
CA PHE A 293 5.06 25.05 5.31
C PHE A 293 4.18 23.84 5.64
N VAL A 294 3.64 23.17 4.61
CA VAL A 294 2.80 21.98 4.76
C VAL A 294 3.45 20.81 4.04
N CYS A 295 3.72 19.74 4.78
CA CYS A 295 4.12 18.43 4.26
C CYS A 295 2.89 17.59 3.96
N PHE A 296 2.88 16.84 2.87
CA PHE A 296 1.78 15.89 2.63
C PHE A 296 1.75 14.76 3.65
N SER A 297 2.89 14.29 4.12
CA SER A 297 2.95 13.23 5.15
C SER A 297 3.92 13.59 6.28
N ASP A 298 3.98 12.75 7.30
CA ASP A 298 4.93 12.87 8.40
C ASP A 298 6.35 12.53 7.92
N TYR A 299 7.08 13.52 7.37
CA TYR A 299 8.44 13.29 6.84
C TYR A 299 9.45 12.97 7.94
N ASP A 300 9.42 13.72 9.03
CA ASP A 300 10.26 13.53 10.20
C ASP A 300 9.66 14.34 11.37
N PRO A 301 9.39 13.72 12.53
CA PRO A 301 8.82 14.42 13.68
C PRO A 301 9.73 15.50 14.27
N THR A 302 11.04 15.43 14.00
CA THR A 302 12.03 16.39 14.53
C THR A 302 12.12 17.68 13.71
N ILE A 303 11.52 17.75 12.53
CA ILE A 303 11.50 18.99 11.72
C ILE A 303 10.52 19.97 12.36
N PRO A 304 10.94 21.17 12.77
CA PRO A 304 10.06 22.20 13.31
C PRO A 304 9.29 22.96 12.23
N ASN A 305 8.45 23.90 12.65
CA ASN A 305 7.83 24.92 11.78
C ASN A 305 7.11 24.36 10.54
N LYS A 306 6.50 23.17 10.67
CA LYS A 306 5.70 22.56 9.60
C LYS A 306 4.32 22.14 10.10
N GLU A 307 3.39 22.07 9.18
CA GLU A 307 2.11 21.36 9.32
C GLU A 307 2.18 20.07 8.52
N VAL A 308 1.28 19.12 8.80
CA VAL A 308 1.16 17.86 8.07
C VAL A 308 -0.27 17.69 7.61
N ALA A 309 -0.48 17.45 6.32
CA ALA A 309 -1.80 17.28 5.74
C ALA A 309 -2.38 15.88 6.00
N PHE A 310 -1.57 14.85 5.82
CA PHE A 310 -2.01 13.45 5.92
C PHE A 310 -1.12 12.72 6.93
N HIS A 311 -1.52 12.74 8.19
CA HIS A 311 -0.85 11.98 9.23
C HIS A 311 -0.96 10.49 8.99
N LYS A 312 0.08 9.74 9.38
CA LYS A 312 0.02 8.28 9.37
C LYS A 312 -1.09 7.82 10.31
N ILE A 313 -2.05 7.07 9.77
CA ILE A 313 -3.14 6.52 10.57
C ILE A 313 -2.62 5.25 11.25
N ALA A 314 -2.61 5.23 12.58
CA ALA A 314 -2.34 4.02 13.34
C ALA A 314 -3.49 3.01 13.12
N ILE A 315 -3.12 1.76 12.82
CA ILE A 315 -4.09 0.68 12.69
C ILE A 315 -4.30 0.12 14.10
N THR A 316 -5.42 0.46 14.71
CA THR A 316 -5.83 0.04 16.06
C THR A 316 -7.01 -0.91 16.00
N ASN A 317 -7.27 -1.63 17.08
CA ASN A 317 -8.31 -2.65 17.16
C ASN A 317 -8.21 -3.69 16.02
N THR A 318 -6.96 -4.14 15.78
CA THR A 318 -6.70 -5.29 14.92
C THR A 318 -7.29 -6.56 15.52
N PHE A 319 -7.41 -7.62 14.73
CA PHE A 319 -7.95 -8.88 15.24
C PHE A 319 -7.15 -9.42 16.43
N GLY A 320 -5.81 -9.28 16.40
CA GLY A 320 -4.95 -9.69 17.51
C GLY A 320 -5.24 -8.92 18.80
N GLU A 321 -5.37 -7.59 18.71
CA GLU A 321 -5.73 -6.73 19.85
C GLU A 321 -7.15 -7.02 20.35
N TRP A 322 -8.09 -7.22 19.43
CA TRP A 322 -9.46 -7.55 19.78
C TRP A 322 -9.57 -8.89 20.51
N LEU A 323 -8.83 -9.93 20.07
CA LEU A 323 -8.76 -11.21 20.75
C LEU A 323 -8.17 -11.07 22.16
N ALA A 324 -7.08 -10.30 22.30
CA ALA A 324 -6.47 -10.02 23.59
C ALA A 324 -7.43 -9.30 24.56
N ALA A 325 -8.16 -8.31 24.07
CA ALA A 325 -9.18 -7.59 24.86
C ALA A 325 -10.35 -8.47 25.34
N HIS A 326 -10.53 -9.66 24.75
CA HIS A 326 -11.52 -10.66 25.12
C HIS A 326 -10.94 -11.88 25.84
N ASP A 327 -9.69 -11.78 26.36
CA ASP A 327 -8.97 -12.87 27.05
C ASP A 327 -8.85 -14.16 26.23
N MET A 328 -8.80 -14.05 24.90
CA MET A 328 -8.71 -15.20 23.99
C MET A 328 -7.27 -15.56 23.67
N LYS A 329 -7.02 -16.86 23.53
CA LYS A 329 -5.72 -17.39 23.11
C LYS A 329 -5.66 -17.55 21.60
N GLN A 330 -4.55 -17.09 21.01
CA GLN A 330 -4.33 -17.15 19.57
C GLN A 330 -2.97 -17.70 19.20
N ALA A 331 -2.87 -18.41 18.06
CA ALA A 331 -1.61 -18.87 17.50
C ALA A 331 -1.40 -18.28 16.09
N ARG A 332 -0.15 -17.94 15.79
CA ARG A 332 0.31 -17.49 14.46
C ARG A 332 1.35 -18.49 13.96
N ILE A 333 1.08 -19.13 12.83
CA ILE A 333 1.89 -20.25 12.31
C ILE A 333 2.29 -19.95 10.87
N ALA A 334 3.58 -19.94 10.59
CA ALA A 334 4.09 -19.85 9.23
C ALA A 334 5.55 -20.31 9.17
N GLU A 335 6.03 -20.58 7.95
CA GLU A 335 7.46 -20.69 7.71
C GLU A 335 8.10 -19.31 7.51
N THR A 336 9.45 -19.25 7.53
CA THR A 336 10.24 -18.00 7.56
C THR A 336 9.78 -16.95 6.55
N GLU A 337 9.49 -17.37 5.30
CA GLU A 337 9.12 -16.45 4.20
C GLU A 337 7.81 -15.68 4.48
N LYS A 338 6.91 -16.25 5.25
CA LYS A 338 5.59 -15.67 5.53
C LYS A 338 5.33 -15.41 7.02
N TYR A 339 6.37 -15.54 7.85
CA TYR A 339 6.23 -15.32 9.30
C TYR A 339 5.86 -13.87 9.64
N ALA A 340 6.53 -12.89 9.03
CA ALA A 340 6.20 -11.47 9.22
C ALA A 340 4.78 -11.13 8.76
N HIS A 341 4.24 -11.86 7.76
CA HIS A 341 2.91 -11.61 7.24
C HIS A 341 1.82 -12.00 8.24
N VAL A 342 1.92 -13.16 8.88
CA VAL A 342 0.95 -13.59 9.91
C VAL A 342 1.17 -12.92 11.28
N THR A 343 2.26 -12.18 11.47
CA THR A 343 2.61 -11.47 12.71
C THR A 343 2.57 -9.97 12.53
N PHE A 344 3.66 -9.34 12.11
CA PHE A 344 3.83 -7.90 11.97
C PHE A 344 2.74 -7.25 11.10
N PHE A 345 2.56 -7.73 9.86
CA PHE A 345 1.57 -7.13 8.95
C PHE A 345 0.13 -7.41 9.40
N PHE A 346 -0.17 -8.62 9.84
CA PHE A 346 -1.49 -8.97 10.36
C PHE A 346 -1.85 -8.19 11.64
N ASN A 347 -0.86 -7.78 12.42
CA ASN A 347 -1.01 -6.93 13.60
C ASN A 347 -0.92 -5.42 13.27
N GLY A 348 -1.16 -5.03 12.01
CA GLY A 348 -1.21 -3.61 11.62
C GLY A 348 0.12 -2.88 11.65
N GLY A 349 1.26 -3.61 11.51
CA GLY A 349 2.61 -3.06 11.56
C GLY A 349 3.20 -2.95 12.97
N VAL A 350 2.66 -3.72 13.91
CA VAL A 350 3.17 -3.80 15.30
C VAL A 350 3.94 -5.10 15.49
N GLU A 351 5.24 -5.00 15.85
CA GLU A 351 6.11 -6.16 16.04
C GLU A 351 5.81 -6.91 17.35
N GLN A 352 5.44 -6.18 18.40
CA GLN A 352 5.17 -6.75 19.72
C GLN A 352 3.96 -7.71 19.65
N PRO A 353 4.08 -8.96 20.11
CA PRO A 353 2.94 -9.87 20.23
C PRO A 353 1.83 -9.32 21.12
N ASN A 354 0.59 -9.58 20.75
CA ASN A 354 -0.56 -9.28 21.60
C ASN A 354 -0.60 -10.21 22.82
N GLU A 355 -1.30 -9.82 23.86
CA GLU A 355 -1.52 -10.71 25.00
C GLU A 355 -2.25 -12.00 24.55
N GLY A 356 -1.76 -13.17 24.95
CA GLY A 356 -2.31 -14.45 24.53
C GLY A 356 -1.93 -14.89 23.11
N GLU A 357 -1.02 -14.18 22.42
CA GLU A 357 -0.53 -14.51 21.09
C GLU A 357 0.75 -15.36 21.15
N ASP A 358 0.63 -16.63 20.77
CA ASP A 358 1.78 -17.51 20.55
C ASP A 358 2.21 -17.47 19.09
N ARG A 359 3.51 -17.37 18.84
CA ARG A 359 4.11 -17.35 17.51
C ARG A 359 4.92 -18.62 17.27
N ILE A 360 4.56 -19.37 16.24
CA ILE A 360 5.13 -20.67 15.89
C ILE A 360 5.81 -20.54 14.53
N LEU A 361 7.12 -20.31 14.55
CA LEU A 361 7.97 -20.22 13.36
C LEU A 361 8.51 -21.60 12.97
N VAL A 362 8.38 -21.94 11.69
CA VAL A 362 9.08 -23.06 11.06
C VAL A 362 10.11 -22.47 10.07
N ASN A 363 11.35 -22.95 10.14
CA ASN A 363 12.37 -22.45 9.21
C ASN A 363 12.07 -22.92 7.78
N SER A 364 12.12 -22.00 6.83
CA SER A 364 12.11 -22.35 5.40
C SER A 364 13.39 -23.09 5.01
N PRO A 365 13.37 -23.93 3.96
CA PRO A 365 14.56 -24.64 3.50
C PRO A 365 15.70 -23.67 3.15
N LYS A 366 16.91 -23.98 3.63
CA LYS A 366 18.16 -23.24 3.33
C LYS A 366 19.14 -24.03 2.49
N ASP A 367 18.77 -25.24 2.14
CA ASP A 367 19.56 -26.22 1.38
C ASP A 367 19.38 -26.11 -0.13
N VAL A 368 18.50 -25.21 -0.59
CA VAL A 368 18.23 -24.93 -2.01
C VAL A 368 18.38 -23.43 -2.30
N ALA A 369 18.78 -23.09 -3.52
CA ALA A 369 18.92 -21.70 -3.95
C ALA A 369 17.57 -21.05 -4.30
N THR A 370 16.64 -21.84 -4.85
CA THR A 370 15.29 -21.43 -5.24
C THR A 370 14.31 -22.55 -4.91
N TYR A 371 13.06 -22.20 -4.65
CA TYR A 371 12.06 -23.16 -4.13
C TYR A 371 11.45 -24.08 -5.20
N ASP A 372 11.70 -23.85 -6.48
CA ASP A 372 11.40 -24.84 -7.53
C ASP A 372 12.19 -26.15 -7.37
N LEU A 373 13.36 -26.07 -6.71
CA LEU A 373 14.18 -27.26 -6.38
C LEU A 373 13.64 -28.05 -5.17
N LYS A 374 12.75 -27.44 -4.39
CA LYS A 374 12.11 -28.06 -3.20
C LYS A 374 10.69 -27.49 -3.02
N PRO A 375 9.75 -27.84 -3.93
CA PRO A 375 8.42 -27.22 -3.96
C PRO A 375 7.56 -27.44 -2.71
N GLU A 376 7.80 -28.53 -1.98
CA GLU A 376 7.15 -28.79 -0.69
C GLU A 376 7.54 -27.80 0.40
N MET A 377 8.69 -27.10 0.22
CA MET A 377 9.23 -26.16 1.20
C MET A 377 9.18 -26.75 2.62
N SER A 378 8.58 -26.03 3.57
CA SER A 378 8.35 -26.54 4.92
C SER A 378 6.86 -26.81 5.23
N ALA A 379 5.99 -26.90 4.21
CA ALA A 379 4.57 -27.10 4.42
C ALA A 379 4.22 -28.34 5.26
N PRO A 380 4.88 -29.51 5.12
CA PRO A 380 4.60 -30.65 5.98
C PRO A 380 4.87 -30.38 7.47
N GLN A 381 5.94 -29.65 7.79
CA GLN A 381 6.29 -29.26 9.17
C GLN A 381 5.33 -28.20 9.72
N VAL A 382 4.97 -27.21 8.89
CA VAL A 382 3.96 -26.18 9.22
C VAL A 382 2.62 -26.84 9.49
N CYS A 383 2.21 -27.80 8.64
CA CYS A 383 1.02 -28.62 8.84
C CYS A 383 1.07 -29.40 10.16
N GLY A 384 2.20 -30.03 10.49
CA GLY A 384 2.38 -30.71 11.77
C GLY A 384 2.14 -29.79 12.97
N LYS A 385 2.70 -28.57 12.93
CA LYS A 385 2.48 -27.55 13.99
C LYS A 385 1.03 -27.09 14.07
N LEU A 386 0.36 -26.96 12.93
CA LEU A 386 -1.07 -26.65 12.89
C LEU A 386 -1.90 -27.77 13.56
N LEU A 387 -1.64 -29.04 13.22
CA LEU A 387 -2.37 -30.17 13.79
C LEU A 387 -2.15 -30.28 15.32
N ASP A 388 -0.92 -30.03 15.78
CA ASP A 388 -0.61 -29.97 17.22
C ASP A 388 -1.39 -28.84 17.89
N ALA A 389 -1.42 -27.65 17.29
CA ALA A 389 -2.15 -26.50 17.81
C ALA A 389 -3.66 -26.74 17.90
N ILE A 390 -4.28 -27.34 16.86
CA ILE A 390 -5.70 -27.68 16.85
C ILE A 390 -6.01 -28.69 17.95
N ARG A 391 -5.27 -29.79 18.02
CA ARG A 391 -5.49 -30.88 18.99
C ARG A 391 -5.21 -30.53 20.44
N SER A 392 -4.40 -29.48 20.65
CA SER A 392 -4.11 -28.98 22.00
C SER A 392 -5.31 -28.36 22.70
N GLU A 393 -6.33 -27.97 21.94
CA GLU A 393 -7.51 -27.21 22.40
C GLU A 393 -7.17 -25.94 23.19
N LYS A 394 -5.89 -25.50 23.13
CA LYS A 394 -5.38 -24.31 23.83
C LYS A 394 -5.92 -23.00 23.23
N TYR A 395 -6.08 -22.95 21.90
CA TYR A 395 -6.32 -21.72 21.18
C TYR A 395 -7.79 -21.55 20.83
N ASP A 396 -8.27 -20.32 20.94
CA ASP A 396 -9.58 -19.90 20.43
C ASP A 396 -9.52 -19.61 18.93
N VAL A 397 -8.38 -19.04 18.47
CA VAL A 397 -8.12 -18.70 17.07
C VAL A 397 -6.72 -19.15 16.67
N ILE A 398 -6.60 -19.69 15.44
CA ILE A 398 -5.32 -20.04 14.82
C ILE A 398 -5.27 -19.36 13.45
N VAL A 399 -4.22 -18.59 13.18
CA VAL A 399 -3.92 -18.01 11.85
C VAL A 399 -2.69 -18.70 11.31
N ILE A 400 -2.83 -19.30 10.12
CA ILE A 400 -1.75 -20.03 9.46
C ILE A 400 -1.60 -19.58 8.01
N ASN A 401 -0.36 -19.56 7.51
CA ASN A 401 -0.02 -19.31 6.12
C ASN A 401 0.80 -20.46 5.55
N PHE A 402 0.39 -20.97 4.37
CA PHE A 402 1.18 -21.84 3.52
C PHE A 402 1.79 -21.03 2.39
N ALA A 403 3.11 -20.90 2.39
CA ALA A 403 3.87 -20.02 1.48
C ALA A 403 4.02 -20.55 0.05
N ASN A 404 3.78 -21.85 -0.15
CA ASN A 404 4.22 -22.59 -1.34
C ASN A 404 3.68 -22.05 -2.67
N PRO A 405 2.36 -21.76 -2.85
CA PRO A 405 1.86 -21.35 -4.15
C PRO A 405 2.51 -20.02 -4.61
N ASP A 406 2.75 -19.09 -3.68
CA ASP A 406 3.41 -17.81 -3.98
C ASP A 406 4.91 -17.98 -4.24
N MET A 407 5.62 -18.54 -3.28
CA MET A 407 7.09 -18.61 -3.34
C MET A 407 7.60 -19.46 -4.50
N VAL A 408 6.92 -20.57 -4.81
CA VAL A 408 7.26 -21.40 -5.97
C VAL A 408 6.72 -20.78 -7.27
N GLY A 409 5.56 -20.11 -7.22
CA GLY A 409 5.00 -19.35 -8.35
C GLY A 409 5.98 -18.30 -8.89
N HIS A 410 6.65 -17.57 -7.99
CA HIS A 410 7.67 -16.58 -8.36
C HIS A 410 8.87 -17.14 -9.14
N THR A 411 9.10 -18.44 -9.11
CA THR A 411 10.19 -19.06 -9.89
C THR A 411 9.85 -19.20 -11.38
N GLY A 412 8.57 -19.14 -11.76
CA GLY A 412 8.11 -19.34 -13.12
C GLY A 412 8.11 -20.80 -13.58
N VAL A 413 8.46 -21.77 -12.72
CA VAL A 413 8.55 -23.20 -13.02
C VAL A 413 7.21 -23.88 -12.72
N ILE A 414 6.34 -23.99 -13.73
CA ILE A 414 4.95 -24.50 -13.58
C ILE A 414 4.91 -25.90 -12.96
N SER A 415 5.78 -26.83 -13.37
CA SER A 415 5.80 -28.18 -12.82
C SER A 415 6.14 -28.22 -11.32
N ALA A 416 6.98 -27.30 -10.86
CA ALA A 416 7.29 -27.14 -9.44
C ALA A 416 6.10 -26.53 -8.67
N ALA A 417 5.44 -25.51 -9.24
CA ALA A 417 4.25 -24.91 -8.65
C ALA A 417 3.10 -25.91 -8.53
N ILE A 418 2.88 -26.77 -9.52
CA ILE A 418 1.92 -27.89 -9.44
C ILE A 418 2.23 -28.77 -8.23
N LYS A 419 3.49 -29.18 -8.06
CA LYS A 419 3.91 -30.02 -6.93
C LYS A 419 3.72 -29.29 -5.57
N ALA A 420 4.01 -28.00 -5.53
CA ALA A 420 3.78 -27.17 -4.35
C ALA A 420 2.30 -27.15 -3.95
N ILE A 421 1.40 -26.95 -4.92
CA ILE A 421 -0.04 -26.90 -4.71
C ILE A 421 -0.58 -28.27 -4.25
N GLU A 422 -0.14 -29.36 -4.86
CA GLU A 422 -0.51 -30.73 -4.44
C GLU A 422 -0.09 -31.01 -2.99
N THR A 423 1.10 -30.56 -2.59
CA THR A 423 1.59 -30.68 -1.21
C THR A 423 0.70 -29.90 -0.23
N VAL A 424 0.28 -28.70 -0.61
CA VAL A 424 -0.62 -27.88 0.20
C VAL A 424 -2.01 -28.51 0.28
N ASP A 425 -2.55 -29.08 -0.81
CA ASP A 425 -3.84 -29.78 -0.83
C ASP A 425 -3.87 -30.94 0.19
N GLU A 426 -2.79 -31.73 0.27
CA GLU A 426 -2.66 -32.77 1.29
C GLU A 426 -2.68 -32.20 2.73
N CYS A 427 -2.01 -31.07 2.95
CA CYS A 427 -1.99 -30.38 4.24
C CYS A 427 -3.39 -29.85 4.62
N VAL A 428 -4.10 -29.25 3.65
CA VAL A 428 -5.48 -28.80 3.82
C VAL A 428 -6.38 -29.96 4.26
N GLY A 429 -6.26 -31.12 3.61
CA GLY A 429 -7.05 -32.32 3.96
C GLY A 429 -6.85 -32.77 5.41
N LYS A 430 -5.60 -32.81 5.86
CA LYS A 430 -5.25 -33.13 7.26
C LYS A 430 -5.82 -32.12 8.26
N ALA A 431 -5.73 -30.84 7.91
CA ALA A 431 -6.24 -29.75 8.75
C ALA A 431 -7.78 -29.77 8.85
N VAL A 432 -8.48 -30.00 7.73
CA VAL A 432 -9.94 -30.15 7.68
C VAL A 432 -10.40 -31.29 8.61
N GLN A 433 -9.72 -32.43 8.57
CA GLN A 433 -10.06 -33.53 9.44
C GLN A 433 -9.83 -33.18 10.92
N ALA A 434 -8.68 -32.59 11.26
CA ALA A 434 -8.38 -32.22 12.63
C ALA A 434 -9.35 -31.16 13.20
N VAL A 435 -9.77 -30.18 12.38
CA VAL A 435 -10.79 -29.20 12.79
C VAL A 435 -12.14 -29.86 13.04
N LYS A 436 -12.54 -30.81 12.19
CA LYS A 436 -13.80 -31.59 12.39
C LYS A 436 -13.75 -32.45 13.66
N ASP A 437 -12.60 -33.06 13.95
CA ASP A 437 -12.43 -33.92 15.13
C ASP A 437 -12.65 -33.19 16.46
N VAL A 438 -12.37 -31.88 16.50
CA VAL A 438 -12.55 -31.00 17.68
C VAL A 438 -13.79 -30.11 17.58
N ASP A 439 -14.66 -30.32 16.58
CA ASP A 439 -15.82 -29.46 16.26
C ASP A 439 -15.45 -27.97 16.11
N GLY A 440 -14.28 -27.68 15.56
CA GLY A 440 -13.83 -26.33 15.22
C GLY A 440 -14.44 -25.81 13.91
N VAL A 441 -14.06 -24.61 13.50
CA VAL A 441 -14.44 -24.01 12.21
C VAL A 441 -13.17 -23.62 11.46
N LEU A 442 -13.15 -23.83 10.14
CA LEU A 442 -12.03 -23.46 9.29
C LEU A 442 -12.51 -22.49 8.18
N PHE A 443 -11.82 -21.35 8.06
CA PHE A 443 -11.97 -20.45 6.93
C PHE A 443 -10.69 -20.51 6.08
N ILE A 444 -10.83 -20.90 4.81
CA ILE A 444 -9.72 -20.97 3.85
C ILE A 444 -9.81 -19.77 2.92
N CYS A 445 -8.70 -19.07 2.72
CA CYS A 445 -8.57 -17.99 1.75
C CYS A 445 -7.16 -17.96 1.12
N ALA A 446 -6.96 -17.06 0.18
CA ALA A 446 -5.63 -16.58 -0.20
C ALA A 446 -5.59 -15.05 -0.06
N ASP A 447 -4.41 -14.49 -0.04
CA ASP A 447 -4.17 -13.05 0.14
C ASP A 447 -3.97 -12.30 -1.18
N HIS A 448 -3.59 -12.99 -2.24
CA HIS A 448 -3.51 -12.56 -3.65
C HIS A 448 -3.39 -13.77 -4.57
N GLY A 449 -3.40 -13.56 -5.88
CA GLY A 449 -3.10 -14.57 -6.89
C GLY A 449 -1.64 -14.52 -7.32
N ASN A 450 -1.11 -15.68 -7.74
CA ASN A 450 0.21 -15.89 -8.34
C ASN A 450 0.22 -17.17 -9.20
N ALA A 451 0.08 -18.34 -8.55
CA ALA A 451 0.27 -19.65 -9.17
C ALA A 451 -0.81 -20.03 -10.20
N GLU A 452 -1.96 -19.38 -10.21
CA GLU A 452 -3.04 -19.59 -11.17
C GLU A 452 -2.77 -18.93 -12.53
N GLN A 453 -1.67 -18.12 -12.65
CA GLN A 453 -1.26 -17.53 -13.92
C GLN A 453 0.26 -17.36 -13.96
N MET A 454 0.97 -18.36 -14.44
CA MET A 454 2.43 -18.39 -14.54
C MET A 454 2.95 -18.14 -15.96
N ILE A 455 2.07 -17.73 -16.88
CA ILE A 455 2.45 -17.23 -18.21
C ILE A 455 1.74 -15.91 -18.49
N ASP A 456 2.44 -15.03 -19.19
CA ASP A 456 1.84 -13.85 -19.79
C ASP A 456 1.10 -14.28 -21.07
N TYR A 457 -0.22 -14.20 -21.06
CA TYR A 457 -1.06 -14.63 -22.18
C TYR A 457 -0.88 -13.81 -23.46
N THR A 458 -0.23 -12.64 -23.38
CA THR A 458 0.04 -11.79 -24.54
C THR A 458 1.35 -12.17 -25.21
N THR A 459 2.39 -12.45 -24.39
CA THR A 459 3.74 -12.71 -24.88
C THR A 459 4.12 -14.18 -24.89
N GLY A 460 3.40 -15.02 -24.12
CA GLY A 460 3.73 -16.44 -23.90
C GLY A 460 4.97 -16.66 -23.01
N GLN A 461 5.54 -15.59 -22.45
CA GLN A 461 6.71 -15.67 -21.58
C GLN A 461 6.29 -16.04 -20.14
N PRO A 462 7.22 -16.59 -19.32
CA PRO A 462 6.94 -16.82 -17.91
C PRO A 462 6.46 -15.55 -17.21
N HIS A 463 5.38 -15.67 -16.45
CA HIS A 463 4.86 -14.63 -15.58
C HIS A 463 5.17 -15.02 -14.13
N THR A 464 5.95 -14.20 -13.44
CA THR A 464 6.44 -14.46 -12.08
C THR A 464 5.95 -13.43 -11.07
N ALA A 465 5.11 -12.49 -11.50
CA ALA A 465 4.50 -11.49 -10.64
C ALA A 465 3.14 -11.97 -10.11
N HIS A 466 2.61 -11.26 -9.12
CA HIS A 466 1.25 -11.48 -8.66
C HIS A 466 0.23 -11.14 -9.74
N THR A 467 -1.03 -11.51 -9.51
CA THR A 467 -2.14 -11.28 -10.44
C THR A 467 -3.24 -10.44 -9.80
N THR A 468 -4.17 -9.98 -10.62
CA THR A 468 -5.42 -9.33 -10.16
C THR A 468 -6.58 -10.31 -10.08
N ASN A 469 -6.33 -11.61 -10.27
CA ASN A 469 -7.37 -12.63 -10.23
C ASN A 469 -7.98 -12.75 -8.82
N PRO A 470 -9.26 -13.17 -8.71
CA PRO A 470 -9.88 -13.39 -7.41
C PRO A 470 -9.25 -14.58 -6.67
N VAL A 471 -9.53 -14.66 -5.37
CA VAL A 471 -9.03 -15.70 -4.48
C VAL A 471 -10.20 -16.51 -3.88
N PRO A 472 -9.97 -17.77 -3.43
CA PRO A 472 -11.03 -18.57 -2.81
C PRO A 472 -11.35 -18.07 -1.40
N PHE A 473 -12.64 -18.04 -1.04
CA PHE A 473 -13.15 -17.95 0.33
C PHE A 473 -14.05 -19.15 0.59
N ILE A 474 -13.65 -20.02 1.52
CA ILE A 474 -14.35 -21.28 1.83
C ILE A 474 -14.58 -21.38 3.34
N LEU A 475 -15.81 -21.62 3.76
CA LEU A 475 -16.17 -21.80 5.17
C LEU A 475 -16.51 -23.28 5.45
N VAL A 476 -15.67 -23.95 6.24
CA VAL A 476 -15.74 -25.39 6.51
C VAL A 476 -16.22 -25.65 7.94
N ASN A 477 -17.09 -26.64 8.11
CA ASN A 477 -17.60 -27.13 9.39
C ASN A 477 -18.36 -26.08 10.23
N TYR A 478 -19.11 -25.22 9.56
CA TYR A 478 -20.05 -24.28 10.21
C TYR A 478 -21.50 -24.73 10.04
N ASP A 479 -22.44 -24.03 10.66
CA ASP A 479 -23.88 -24.34 10.59
C ASP A 479 -24.36 -24.35 9.11
N PRO A 480 -24.91 -25.44 8.62
CA PRO A 480 -25.35 -25.57 7.22
C PRO A 480 -26.51 -24.64 6.82
N ALA A 481 -27.19 -24.01 7.80
CA ALA A 481 -28.16 -22.94 7.54
C ALA A 481 -27.57 -21.66 7.01
N TYR A 482 -26.23 -21.52 7.05
CA TYR A 482 -25.51 -20.33 6.58
C TYR A 482 -24.72 -20.59 5.31
N THR A 483 -24.45 -19.52 4.58
CA THR A 483 -23.56 -19.50 3.42
C THR A 483 -22.77 -18.19 3.38
N LEU A 484 -21.88 -18.02 2.40
CA LEU A 484 -21.10 -16.80 2.20
C LEU A 484 -21.73 -15.92 1.12
N LYS A 485 -21.78 -14.62 1.37
CA LYS A 485 -22.17 -13.60 0.41
C LYS A 485 -21.06 -13.37 -0.61
N LYS A 486 -21.43 -13.24 -1.89
CA LYS A 486 -20.50 -12.89 -2.99
C LYS A 486 -20.06 -11.42 -2.93
N GLY A 487 -18.92 -11.14 -3.57
CA GLY A 487 -18.43 -9.78 -3.76
C GLY A 487 -17.66 -9.20 -2.56
N GLY A 488 -17.24 -10.05 -1.62
CA GLY A 488 -16.39 -9.65 -0.49
C GLY A 488 -14.93 -9.46 -0.86
N CYS A 489 -14.18 -8.87 0.05
CA CYS A 489 -12.74 -8.65 -0.05
C CYS A 489 -12.01 -9.15 1.22
N LEU A 490 -10.69 -9.04 1.24
CA LEU A 490 -9.86 -9.52 2.36
C LEU A 490 -10.23 -8.86 3.71
N ALA A 491 -10.64 -7.59 3.68
CA ALA A 491 -11.08 -6.86 4.87
C ALA A 491 -12.35 -7.44 5.53
N ASP A 492 -13.13 -8.25 4.82
CA ASP A 492 -14.38 -8.84 5.30
C ASP A 492 -14.17 -10.18 6.03
N ILE A 493 -12.96 -10.77 5.92
CA ILE A 493 -12.65 -12.08 6.48
C ILE A 493 -12.75 -12.06 8.01
N VAL A 494 -12.01 -11.19 8.68
CA VAL A 494 -12.02 -11.13 10.16
C VAL A 494 -13.40 -10.76 10.72
N PRO A 495 -14.13 -9.74 10.19
CA PRO A 495 -15.53 -9.54 10.53
C PRO A 495 -16.41 -10.80 10.40
N THR A 496 -16.15 -11.62 9.38
CA THR A 496 -16.84 -12.91 9.21
C THR A 496 -16.47 -13.90 10.31
N LEU A 497 -15.19 -14.03 10.68
CA LEU A 497 -14.73 -14.90 11.76
C LEU A 497 -15.31 -14.47 13.12
N ILE A 498 -15.33 -13.19 13.41
CA ILE A 498 -15.95 -12.65 14.64
C ILE A 498 -17.43 -12.99 14.70
N ASN A 499 -18.14 -12.87 13.57
CA ASN A 499 -19.56 -13.23 13.48
C ASN A 499 -19.76 -14.75 13.64
N VAL A 500 -18.88 -15.60 13.06
CA VAL A 500 -18.85 -17.05 13.28
C VAL A 500 -18.67 -17.40 14.75
N MET A 501 -17.91 -16.62 15.50
CA MET A 501 -17.74 -16.75 16.95
C MET A 501 -18.95 -16.23 17.75
N GLY A 502 -19.98 -15.69 17.10
CA GLY A 502 -21.17 -15.13 17.76
C GLY A 502 -20.88 -13.85 18.54
N MET A 503 -19.91 -13.06 18.12
CA MET A 503 -19.46 -11.83 18.79
C MET A 503 -19.61 -10.62 17.87
N GLU A 504 -19.49 -9.42 18.47
CA GLU A 504 -19.55 -8.14 17.74
C GLU A 504 -18.14 -7.63 17.40
N GLN A 505 -17.96 -7.17 16.17
CA GLN A 505 -16.72 -6.53 15.74
C GLN A 505 -16.58 -5.11 16.31
N PRO A 506 -15.35 -4.62 16.53
CA PRO A 506 -15.13 -3.23 16.97
C PRO A 506 -15.48 -2.25 15.84
N ALA A 507 -15.81 -1.01 16.22
CA ALA A 507 -16.24 0.03 15.28
C ALA A 507 -15.20 0.36 14.20
N GLU A 508 -13.92 0.20 14.52
CA GLU A 508 -12.81 0.44 13.61
C GLU A 508 -12.73 -0.60 12.47
N MET A 509 -13.26 -1.79 12.67
CA MET A 509 -13.40 -2.79 11.61
C MET A 509 -14.60 -2.43 10.73
N THR A 510 -14.34 -1.77 9.60
CA THR A 510 -15.38 -1.35 8.65
C THR A 510 -15.75 -2.43 7.63
N GLY A 511 -15.00 -3.52 7.57
CA GLY A 511 -15.32 -4.73 6.81
C GLY A 511 -16.66 -5.32 7.28
N LYS A 512 -17.31 -6.08 6.43
CA LYS A 512 -18.65 -6.64 6.68
C LYS A 512 -18.61 -8.15 6.68
N SER A 513 -19.22 -8.76 7.68
CA SER A 513 -19.39 -10.22 7.68
C SER A 513 -20.03 -10.69 6.36
N LEU A 514 -19.42 -11.72 5.77
CA LEU A 514 -19.93 -12.40 4.57
C LEU A 514 -20.94 -13.48 4.92
N LEU A 515 -21.12 -13.79 6.21
CA LEU A 515 -22.03 -14.83 6.68
C LEU A 515 -23.49 -14.40 6.49
N ILE A 516 -24.24 -15.16 5.72
CA ILE A 516 -25.67 -14.95 5.50
C ILE A 516 -26.45 -16.23 5.72
N LYS A 517 -27.64 -16.13 6.26
CA LYS A 517 -28.56 -17.25 6.40
C LYS A 517 -29.18 -17.59 5.04
N LYS A 518 -29.22 -18.90 4.69
CA LYS A 518 -29.84 -19.38 3.45
C LYS A 518 -31.33 -19.12 3.40
#